data_e8ecbca8a4d24266d85ad766a5ea71b0
#
_entry.id   e8ecbca8a4d24266d85ad766a5ea71b0
#
_cell.length_a   1.000
_cell.length_b   1.000
_cell.length_c   1.000
_cell.angle_alpha   90.00
_cell.angle_beta   90.00
_cell.angle_gamma   90.00
#
_symmetry.space_group_name_H-M   'P 1'
#
loop_
_entity.id
_entity.type
_entity.pdbx_description
1 polymer ?
#
loop_
_entity_poly.entity_id
_entity_poly.type
_entity_poly.pdbx_seq_one_letter_code
_entity_poly.pdbx_strand_id
1 'polypeptide(L)'
;MKFRKASSLFLAGAMCLSTFGGAMSVFADEETSSEAAEAETVDYSAEDPITATITVWGPAEDQAEEYGEWLQKRCEAFNELHVNWDLTFEYGTCSEGDAGKTISQDPSGSADVYMFANDQLQMLIDAGAIAELGGKTVDYIKDTNSEAIVDSVTVDDCVYGVPFTTNTWYMFYDKSVYDEEDVKSLDTMLEKGKVSFPLTNSWYIASFYVGNGCTLFGEDGTDEEAGIDFAGEKAAA
;
A
#
# COMPACT_ATOMS: atom_id res chain seq x y z
N MET A 1 13.62 9.28 -24.18
CA MET A 1 13.06 9.71 -22.89
C MET A 1 11.54 9.65 -22.82
N LYS A 2 10.76 9.91 -23.87
CA LYS A 2 9.29 9.83 -23.83
C LYS A 2 8.71 8.39 -23.86
N PHE A 3 9.45 7.41 -24.33
CA PHE A 3 9.02 6.00 -24.43
C PHE A 3 9.04 5.24 -23.09
N ARG A 4 9.97 5.56 -22.17
CA ARG A 4 10.07 4.88 -20.89
C ARG A 4 8.87 5.15 -19.97
N LYS A 5 8.37 6.41 -19.96
CA LYS A 5 7.24 6.78 -19.08
C LYS A 5 5.89 6.18 -19.52
N ALA A 6 5.70 5.90 -20.82
CA ALA A 6 4.47 5.29 -21.30
C ALA A 6 4.41 3.78 -21.04
N SER A 7 5.58 3.11 -21.00
CA SER A 7 5.66 1.68 -20.73
C SER A 7 5.43 1.34 -19.25
N SER A 8 5.95 2.17 -18.33
CA SER A 8 5.74 1.96 -16.90
C SER A 8 4.28 2.13 -16.46
N LEU A 9 3.56 3.04 -17.11
CA LEU A 9 2.13 3.27 -16.80
C LEU A 9 1.27 2.05 -17.14
N PHE A 10 1.56 1.40 -18.27
CA PHE A 10 0.82 0.22 -18.71
C PHE A 10 1.13 -1.01 -17.84
N LEU A 11 2.38 -1.10 -17.37
CA LEU A 11 2.84 -2.21 -16.55
C LEU A 11 2.24 -2.20 -15.15
N ALA A 12 2.15 -1.04 -14.50
CA ALA A 12 1.55 -0.92 -13.18
C ALA A 12 0.07 -1.36 -13.17
N GLY A 13 -0.68 -0.97 -14.21
CA GLY A 13 -2.08 -1.37 -14.34
C GLY A 13 -2.28 -2.87 -14.55
N ALA A 14 -1.43 -3.48 -15.35
CA ALA A 14 -1.56 -4.89 -15.66
C ALA A 14 -1.08 -5.81 -14.51
N MET A 15 -0.07 -5.40 -13.72
CA MET A 15 0.38 -6.14 -12.54
C MET A 15 -0.71 -6.30 -11.48
N CYS A 16 -1.65 -5.35 -11.38
CA CYS A 16 -2.75 -5.44 -10.43
C CYS A 16 -3.85 -6.43 -10.86
N LEU A 17 -4.09 -6.59 -12.15
CA LEU A 17 -5.08 -7.53 -12.66
C LEU A 17 -4.67 -9.00 -12.47
N SER A 18 -3.37 -9.29 -12.39
CA SER A 18 -2.86 -10.65 -12.25
C SER A 18 -2.80 -11.17 -10.82
N THR A 19 -2.89 -10.30 -9.79
CA THR A 19 -2.72 -10.72 -8.40
C THR A 19 -3.97 -11.29 -7.73
N PHE A 20 -5.14 -11.17 -8.34
CA PHE A 20 -6.40 -11.60 -7.71
C PHE A 20 -6.79 -13.06 -7.94
N GLY A 21 -6.13 -13.78 -8.80
CA GLY A 21 -6.45 -15.18 -9.09
C GLY A 21 -5.92 -16.24 -8.11
N GLY A 22 -5.16 -15.87 -7.07
CA GLY A 22 -4.42 -16.85 -6.28
C GLY A 22 -4.38 -16.69 -4.75
N ALA A 23 -5.00 -15.68 -4.17
CA ALA A 23 -4.85 -15.40 -2.73
C ALA A 23 -6.13 -15.54 -1.89
N MET A 24 -7.06 -16.41 -2.25
CA MET A 24 -8.20 -16.77 -1.40
C MET A 24 -8.14 -18.22 -0.97
N SER A 25 -7.22 -18.56 -0.05
CA SER A 25 -7.37 -19.80 0.69
C SER A 25 -6.55 -19.86 1.98
N VAL A 26 -6.71 -18.91 2.88
CA VAL A 26 -6.35 -19.12 4.29
C VAL A 26 -7.19 -18.23 5.20
N PHE A 27 -8.47 -18.33 5.27
CA PHE A 27 -9.33 -17.98 6.41
C PHE A 27 -10.78 -18.15 5.95
N ALA A 28 -11.27 -19.35 5.96
CA ALA A 28 -12.70 -19.58 5.86
C ALA A 28 -13.08 -20.70 6.83
N ASP A 29 -13.68 -20.31 7.91
CA ASP A 29 -14.73 -21.08 8.54
C ASP A 29 -15.82 -20.10 8.98
N GLU A 30 -16.75 -19.87 8.04
CA GLU A 30 -18.15 -19.57 8.28
C GLU A 30 -18.86 -19.45 6.94
N GLU A 31 -19.85 -20.29 6.73
CA GLU A 31 -20.66 -20.36 5.52
C GLU A 31 -21.39 -19.05 5.24
N THR A 32 -20.90 -18.31 4.25
CA THR A 32 -21.71 -17.40 3.46
C THR A 32 -21.37 -17.65 1.99
N SER A 33 -22.34 -18.20 1.28
CA SER A 33 -22.30 -18.36 -0.16
C SER A 33 -22.20 -17.00 -0.84
N SER A 34 -21.00 -16.51 -1.08
CA SER A 34 -20.78 -15.50 -2.10
C SER A 34 -20.52 -16.22 -3.43
N GLU A 35 -21.41 -16.02 -4.39
CA GLU A 35 -21.11 -16.35 -5.78
C GLU A 35 -19.77 -15.69 -6.11
N ALA A 36 -18.75 -16.51 -6.31
CA ALA A 36 -17.48 -16.05 -6.86
C ALA A 36 -17.81 -15.53 -8.26
N ALA A 37 -17.70 -14.21 -8.44
CA ALA A 37 -17.73 -13.64 -9.78
C ALA A 37 -16.64 -14.36 -10.58
N GLU A 38 -17.00 -15.05 -11.66
CA GLU A 38 -16.05 -15.62 -12.61
C GLU A 38 -15.19 -14.45 -13.10
N ALA A 39 -13.93 -14.44 -12.70
CA ALA A 39 -12.98 -13.45 -13.21
C ALA A 39 -12.92 -13.64 -14.73
N GLU A 40 -13.34 -12.63 -15.49
CA GLU A 40 -13.18 -12.63 -16.95
C GLU A 40 -11.69 -12.86 -17.23
N THR A 41 -11.39 -13.96 -17.90
CA THR A 41 -10.02 -14.24 -18.36
C THR A 41 -9.69 -13.27 -19.49
N VAL A 42 -8.87 -12.27 -19.18
CA VAL A 42 -8.38 -11.34 -20.20
C VAL A 42 -7.42 -12.10 -21.14
N ASP A 43 -7.70 -12.07 -22.43
CA ASP A 43 -6.81 -12.65 -23.43
C ASP A 43 -5.73 -11.64 -23.85
N TYR A 44 -4.51 -11.85 -23.38
CA TYR A 44 -3.35 -11.01 -23.68
C TYR A 44 -2.63 -11.43 -24.98
N SER A 45 -3.08 -12.47 -25.68
CA SER A 45 -2.41 -12.98 -26.89
C SER A 45 -2.45 -12.03 -28.10
N ALA A 46 -3.33 -11.04 -28.09
CA ALA A 46 -3.48 -10.04 -29.13
C ALA A 46 -2.64 -8.76 -28.91
N GLU A 47 -1.86 -8.71 -27.83
CA GLU A 47 -0.99 -7.57 -27.57
C GLU A 47 0.20 -7.49 -28.52
N ASP A 48 0.63 -6.27 -28.82
CA ASP A 48 1.85 -6.03 -29.59
C ASP A 48 3.09 -6.52 -28.80
N PRO A 49 4.09 -7.11 -29.47
CA PRO A 49 5.32 -7.57 -28.81
C PRO A 49 6.07 -6.41 -28.14
N ILE A 50 6.47 -6.62 -26.88
CA ILE A 50 7.27 -5.68 -26.09
C ILE A 50 8.51 -6.40 -25.55
N THR A 51 9.68 -5.77 -25.70
CA THR A 51 10.90 -6.18 -25.00
C THR A 51 11.36 -5.00 -24.15
N ALA A 52 11.45 -5.19 -22.84
CA ALA A 52 11.84 -4.13 -21.90
C ALA A 52 12.53 -4.67 -20.67
N THR A 53 13.38 -3.83 -20.05
CA THR A 53 13.85 -4.03 -18.70
C THR A 53 13.09 -3.10 -17.78
N ILE A 54 12.53 -3.63 -16.71
CA ILE A 54 11.71 -2.93 -15.73
C ILE A 54 12.39 -3.00 -14.38
N THR A 55 12.69 -1.85 -13.81
CA THR A 55 13.22 -1.76 -12.44
C THR A 55 12.07 -1.68 -11.45
N VAL A 56 12.03 -2.62 -10.51
CA VAL A 56 10.96 -2.75 -9.51
C VAL A 56 11.56 -2.66 -8.12
N TRP A 57 11.10 -1.70 -7.32
CA TRP A 57 11.54 -1.54 -5.94
C TRP A 57 10.40 -1.83 -4.96
N GLY A 58 10.71 -2.59 -3.93
CA GLY A 58 9.80 -2.92 -2.84
C GLY A 58 10.56 -3.17 -1.53
N PRO A 59 9.83 -3.39 -0.42
CA PRO A 59 10.41 -3.75 0.85
C PRO A 59 11.30 -5.00 0.77
N ALA A 60 12.27 -5.10 1.69
CA ALA A 60 13.20 -6.24 1.71
C ALA A 60 12.48 -7.57 2.00
N GLU A 61 11.45 -7.52 2.84
CA GLU A 61 10.65 -8.69 3.23
C GLU A 61 9.89 -9.29 2.04
N ASP A 62 9.41 -8.48 1.10
CA ASP A 62 8.69 -8.97 -0.08
C ASP A 62 9.60 -9.71 -1.08
N GLN A 63 10.91 -9.54 -0.93
CA GLN A 63 11.95 -10.09 -1.79
C GLN A 63 12.72 -11.23 -1.15
N ALA A 64 12.60 -11.43 0.17
CA ALA A 64 13.39 -12.39 0.91
C ALA A 64 12.91 -13.82 0.67
N GLU A 65 13.87 -14.75 0.48
CA GLU A 65 13.62 -16.18 0.28
C GLU A 65 12.82 -16.79 1.45
N GLU A 66 13.12 -16.37 2.68
CA GLU A 66 12.43 -16.86 3.89
C GLU A 66 10.93 -16.49 3.94
N TYR A 67 10.51 -15.43 3.21
CA TYR A 67 9.11 -15.02 3.05
C TYR A 67 8.54 -15.38 1.67
N GLY A 68 9.27 -16.15 0.89
CA GLY A 68 8.79 -16.77 -0.34
C GLY A 68 8.98 -15.93 -1.60
N GLU A 69 9.81 -14.88 -1.60
CA GLU A 69 10.13 -14.07 -2.80
C GLU A 69 8.89 -13.57 -3.53
N TRP A 70 7.96 -12.99 -2.76
CA TRP A 70 6.64 -12.63 -3.27
C TRP A 70 6.73 -11.69 -4.49
N LEU A 71 7.57 -10.65 -4.41
CA LEU A 71 7.68 -9.64 -5.48
C LEU A 71 8.18 -10.27 -6.78
N GLN A 72 9.23 -11.08 -6.73
CA GLN A 72 9.79 -11.76 -7.89
C GLN A 72 8.76 -12.69 -8.53
N LYS A 73 8.08 -13.49 -7.73
CA LYS A 73 7.03 -14.39 -8.22
C LYS A 73 5.84 -13.67 -8.85
N ARG A 74 5.51 -12.46 -8.37
CA ARG A 74 4.45 -11.65 -9.01
C ARG A 74 4.90 -11.10 -10.36
N CYS A 75 6.14 -10.63 -10.47
CA CYS A 75 6.72 -10.17 -11.72
C CYS A 75 6.84 -11.29 -12.75
N GLU A 76 7.28 -12.49 -12.33
CA GLU A 76 7.33 -13.69 -13.19
C GLU A 76 5.94 -14.08 -13.68
N ALA A 77 4.96 -14.18 -12.77
CA ALA A 77 3.59 -14.52 -13.14
C ALA A 77 2.96 -13.50 -14.09
N PHE A 78 3.31 -12.21 -13.94
CA PHE A 78 2.89 -11.16 -14.85
C PHE A 78 3.47 -11.39 -16.27
N ASN A 79 4.77 -11.68 -16.36
CA ASN A 79 5.41 -11.95 -17.65
C ASN A 79 4.84 -13.21 -18.34
N GLU A 80 4.48 -14.23 -17.58
CA GLU A 80 3.84 -15.44 -18.09
C GLU A 80 2.44 -15.19 -18.67
N LEU A 81 1.69 -14.23 -18.12
CA LEU A 81 0.37 -13.85 -18.64
C LEU A 81 0.47 -13.11 -19.98
N HIS A 82 1.49 -12.28 -20.16
CA HIS A 82 1.70 -11.47 -21.35
C HIS A 82 2.61 -12.19 -22.34
N VAL A 83 2.10 -13.20 -23.02
CA VAL A 83 2.86 -14.14 -23.85
C VAL A 83 3.66 -13.52 -25.01
N ASN A 84 3.33 -12.28 -25.40
CA ASN A 84 4.04 -11.54 -26.44
C ASN A 84 5.06 -10.54 -25.87
N TRP A 85 5.20 -10.47 -24.52
CA TRP A 85 6.14 -9.58 -23.87
C TRP A 85 7.35 -10.36 -23.36
N ASP A 86 8.54 -9.80 -23.60
CA ASP A 86 9.82 -10.30 -23.10
C ASP A 86 10.37 -9.27 -22.10
N LEU A 87 9.99 -9.45 -20.84
CA LEU A 87 10.32 -8.53 -19.78
C LEU A 87 11.45 -9.09 -18.91
N THR A 88 12.45 -8.26 -18.67
CA THR A 88 13.49 -8.50 -17.68
C THR A 88 13.23 -7.60 -16.48
N PHE A 89 13.18 -8.16 -15.27
CA PHE A 89 12.98 -7.39 -14.04
C PHE A 89 14.29 -7.21 -13.30
N GLU A 90 14.60 -5.96 -12.93
CA GLU A 90 15.69 -5.61 -12.04
C GLU A 90 15.11 -5.15 -10.70
N TYR A 91 15.53 -5.80 -9.60
CA TYR A 91 14.96 -5.56 -8.29
C TYR A 91 15.85 -4.67 -7.43
N GLY A 92 15.23 -3.74 -6.73
CA GLY A 92 15.87 -2.92 -5.71
C GLY A 92 15.08 -2.92 -4.43
N THR A 93 15.76 -2.62 -3.33
CA THR A 93 15.13 -2.55 -2.02
C THR A 93 14.89 -1.10 -1.61
N CYS A 94 13.62 -0.78 -1.39
CA CYS A 94 13.19 0.48 -0.81
C CYS A 94 11.92 0.23 -0.01
N SER A 95 11.89 0.64 1.26
CA SER A 95 10.65 0.55 2.03
C SER A 95 9.63 1.56 1.51
N GLU A 96 8.35 1.24 1.67
CA GLU A 96 7.26 2.16 1.33
C GLU A 96 7.35 3.49 2.10
N GLY A 97 7.85 3.44 3.35
CA GLY A 97 8.05 4.63 4.17
C GLY A 97 9.18 5.54 3.71
N ASP A 98 10.19 5.02 3.00
CA ASP A 98 11.33 5.78 2.50
C ASP A 98 11.20 6.18 1.03
N ALA A 99 10.22 5.62 0.32
CA ALA A 99 10.08 5.75 -1.13
C ALA A 99 9.95 7.20 -1.57
N GLY A 100 9.08 7.98 -0.95
CA GLY A 100 8.87 9.38 -1.28
C GLY A 100 10.17 10.18 -1.24
N LYS A 101 10.93 10.06 -0.17
CA LYS A 101 12.21 10.76 0.00
C LYS A 101 13.27 10.27 -0.99
N THR A 102 13.39 8.96 -1.15
CA THR A 102 14.44 8.36 -1.98
C THR A 102 14.20 8.65 -3.46
N ILE A 103 12.98 8.48 -3.93
CA ILE A 103 12.63 8.60 -5.36
C ILE A 103 12.54 10.05 -5.79
N SER A 104 12.06 10.94 -4.91
CA SER A 104 12.00 12.39 -5.22
C SER A 104 13.37 13.04 -5.42
N GLN A 105 14.44 12.46 -4.88
CA GLN A 105 15.81 12.98 -5.06
C GLN A 105 16.35 12.76 -6.47
N ASP A 106 16.02 11.65 -7.10
CA ASP A 106 16.41 11.33 -8.49
C ASP A 106 15.31 10.49 -9.19
N PRO A 107 14.20 11.12 -9.60
CA PRO A 107 13.10 10.39 -10.23
C PRO A 107 13.48 9.69 -11.53
N SER A 108 14.53 10.18 -12.21
CA SER A 108 14.95 9.62 -13.49
C SER A 108 15.87 8.41 -13.35
N GLY A 109 16.57 8.30 -12.24
CA GLY A 109 17.48 7.19 -11.90
C GLY A 109 16.85 6.16 -10.97
N SER A 110 15.61 6.39 -10.52
CA SER A 110 14.87 5.51 -9.65
C SER A 110 14.10 4.41 -10.41
N ALA A 111 13.35 3.59 -9.68
CA ALA A 111 12.57 2.49 -10.24
C ALA A 111 11.46 2.94 -11.21
N ASP A 112 11.13 2.08 -12.16
CA ASP A 112 9.98 2.25 -13.03
C ASP A 112 8.67 1.93 -12.28
N VAL A 113 8.72 0.99 -11.33
CA VAL A 113 7.61 0.60 -10.46
C VAL A 113 8.11 0.50 -9.03
N TYR A 114 7.36 1.04 -8.09
CA TYR A 114 7.75 1.01 -6.67
C TYR A 114 6.53 1.08 -5.74
N MET A 115 6.71 0.60 -4.51
CA MET A 115 5.74 0.75 -3.43
C MET A 115 6.00 2.05 -2.67
N PHE A 116 4.93 2.71 -2.21
CA PHE A 116 5.04 3.91 -1.38
C PHE A 116 3.87 4.00 -0.39
N ALA A 117 4.08 4.69 0.72
CA ALA A 117 3.00 5.04 1.64
C ALA A 117 2.25 6.28 1.13
N ASN A 118 0.93 6.28 1.23
CA ASN A 118 0.07 7.29 0.60
C ASN A 118 0.25 8.71 1.15
N ASP A 119 0.76 8.86 2.36
CA ASP A 119 1.16 10.15 2.94
C ASP A 119 2.32 10.84 2.18
N GLN A 120 2.98 10.12 1.29
CA GLN A 120 4.06 10.63 0.44
C GLN A 120 3.58 10.98 -0.99
N LEU A 121 2.30 10.80 -1.28
CA LEU A 121 1.74 10.95 -2.63
C LEU A 121 2.01 12.34 -3.20
N GLN A 122 1.72 13.40 -2.44
CA GLN A 122 1.93 14.78 -2.89
C GLN A 122 3.41 15.07 -3.19
N MET A 123 4.32 14.60 -2.34
CA MET A 123 5.77 14.74 -2.57
C MET A 123 6.23 14.09 -3.88
N LEU A 124 5.69 12.91 -4.20
CA LEU A 124 6.01 12.19 -5.43
C LEU A 124 5.43 12.89 -6.68
N ILE A 125 4.24 13.47 -6.57
CA ILE A 125 3.61 14.27 -7.64
C ILE A 125 4.46 15.52 -7.91
N ASP A 126 4.79 16.29 -6.88
CA ASP A 126 5.57 17.54 -6.99
C ASP A 126 6.95 17.29 -7.59
N ALA A 127 7.57 16.17 -7.26
CA ALA A 127 8.85 15.77 -7.83
C ALA A 127 8.74 15.25 -9.28
N GLY A 128 7.53 15.06 -9.81
CA GLY A 128 7.32 14.41 -11.11
C GLY A 128 7.80 12.96 -11.14
N ALA A 129 7.79 12.31 -9.97
CA ALA A 129 8.29 10.97 -9.76
C ALA A 129 7.22 9.89 -9.98
N ILE A 130 5.96 10.27 -9.92
CA ILE A 130 4.82 9.38 -10.14
C ILE A 130 3.97 9.90 -11.31
N ALA A 131 3.32 9.00 -12.02
CA ALA A 131 2.49 9.33 -13.17
C ALA A 131 1.01 9.10 -12.86
N GLU A 132 0.15 9.95 -13.42
CA GLU A 132 -1.28 9.72 -13.43
C GLU A 132 -1.62 8.38 -14.09
N LEU A 133 -2.49 7.61 -13.46
CA LEU A 133 -3.05 6.38 -14.00
C LEU A 133 -4.29 6.69 -14.86
N GLY A 134 -4.63 5.80 -15.78
CA GLY A 134 -5.77 6.00 -16.66
C GLY A 134 -6.40 4.71 -17.15
N GLY A 135 -7.50 4.87 -17.90
CA GLY A 135 -8.19 3.77 -18.57
C GLY A 135 -8.67 2.67 -17.63
N LYS A 136 -8.56 1.43 -18.07
CA LYS A 136 -9.03 0.24 -17.34
C LYS A 136 -8.43 0.09 -15.93
N THR A 137 -7.23 0.62 -15.68
CA THR A 137 -6.61 0.57 -14.36
C THR A 137 -7.39 1.40 -13.35
N VAL A 138 -7.79 2.61 -13.73
CA VAL A 138 -8.61 3.46 -12.86
C VAL A 138 -10.00 2.87 -12.66
N ASP A 139 -10.60 2.32 -13.71
CA ASP A 139 -11.90 1.65 -13.60
C ASP A 139 -11.81 0.48 -12.61
N TYR A 140 -10.78 -0.36 -12.73
CA TYR A 140 -10.54 -1.47 -11.81
C TYR A 140 -10.34 -1.00 -10.35
N ILE A 141 -9.53 0.05 -10.13
CA ILE A 141 -9.30 0.60 -8.78
C ILE A 141 -10.63 1.04 -8.16
N LYS A 142 -11.47 1.75 -8.92
CA LYS A 142 -12.77 2.24 -8.45
C LYS A 142 -13.78 1.12 -8.21
N ASP A 143 -13.74 0.08 -9.01
CA ASP A 143 -14.67 -1.05 -8.90
C ASP A 143 -14.32 -2.00 -7.74
N THR A 144 -13.04 -2.08 -7.36
CA THR A 144 -12.56 -3.06 -6.38
C THR A 144 -12.24 -2.49 -5.00
N ASN A 145 -12.26 -1.16 -4.84
CA ASN A 145 -11.93 -0.51 -3.58
C ASN A 145 -13.08 0.38 -3.10
N SER A 146 -13.13 0.65 -1.79
CA SER A 146 -14.05 1.63 -1.24
C SER A 146 -13.64 3.05 -1.64
N GLU A 147 -14.59 3.99 -1.67
CA GLU A 147 -14.36 5.39 -1.99
C GLU A 147 -13.20 5.99 -1.18
N ALA A 148 -13.17 5.78 0.12
CA ALA A 148 -12.09 6.29 0.99
C ALA A 148 -10.69 5.75 0.61
N ILE A 149 -10.59 4.52 0.09
CA ILE A 149 -9.32 3.97 -0.39
C ILE A 149 -8.95 4.60 -1.73
N VAL A 150 -9.91 4.78 -2.62
CA VAL A 150 -9.68 5.46 -3.92
C VAL A 150 -9.22 6.89 -3.69
N ASP A 151 -9.87 7.62 -2.78
CA ASP A 151 -9.53 9.01 -2.43
C ASP A 151 -8.11 9.10 -1.88
N SER A 152 -7.64 8.11 -1.12
CA SER A 152 -6.27 8.10 -0.58
C SER A 152 -5.14 8.04 -1.61
N VAL A 153 -5.45 7.75 -2.86
CA VAL A 153 -4.52 7.73 -4.00
C VAL A 153 -4.91 8.70 -5.11
N THR A 154 -5.86 9.61 -4.82
CA THR A 154 -6.41 10.59 -5.78
C THR A 154 -6.05 12.01 -5.35
N VAL A 155 -5.53 12.79 -6.28
CA VAL A 155 -5.25 14.23 -6.11
C VAL A 155 -5.79 14.95 -7.35
N ASP A 156 -6.56 16.03 -7.16
CA ASP A 156 -7.16 16.82 -8.24
C ASP A 156 -7.92 15.95 -9.27
N ASP A 157 -8.75 15.02 -8.79
CA ASP A 157 -9.52 14.04 -9.57
C ASP A 157 -8.68 13.03 -10.38
N CYS A 158 -7.36 13.03 -10.24
CA CYS A 158 -6.43 12.13 -10.91
C CYS A 158 -5.95 11.03 -9.95
N VAL A 159 -5.99 9.78 -10.39
CA VAL A 159 -5.51 8.63 -9.61
C VAL A 159 -4.03 8.38 -9.92
N TYR A 160 -3.20 8.27 -8.90
CA TYR A 160 -1.74 8.12 -9.05
C TYR A 160 -1.18 6.80 -8.56
N GLY A 161 -1.93 6.07 -7.76
CA GLY A 161 -1.45 4.81 -7.18
C GLY A 161 -2.49 3.71 -7.26
N VAL A 162 -2.01 2.47 -7.27
CA VAL A 162 -2.86 1.30 -7.12
C VAL A 162 -2.84 0.91 -5.65
N PRO A 163 -3.99 0.93 -4.94
CA PRO A 163 -4.05 0.49 -3.56
C PRO A 163 -3.59 -0.97 -3.42
N PHE A 164 -2.62 -1.21 -2.54
CA PHE A 164 -2.07 -2.54 -2.30
C PHE A 164 -2.60 -3.13 -0.99
N THR A 165 -2.50 -2.36 0.10
CA THR A 165 -2.97 -2.78 1.42
C THR A 165 -3.35 -1.57 2.25
N THR A 166 -4.33 -1.74 3.14
CA THR A 166 -4.58 -0.79 4.22
C THR A 166 -3.60 -1.08 5.33
N ASN A 167 -2.47 -0.37 5.35
CA ASN A 167 -1.48 -0.57 6.39
C ASN A 167 -2.02 -0.12 7.74
N THR A 168 -1.96 -1.00 8.72
CA THR A 168 -2.32 -0.71 10.11
C THR A 168 -1.46 -1.53 11.05
N TRP A 169 -1.49 -1.21 12.32
CA TRP A 169 -0.88 -2.01 13.35
C TRP A 169 -1.93 -2.47 14.36
N TYR A 170 -1.62 -3.53 15.07
CA TYR A 170 -2.48 -4.12 16.09
C TYR A 170 -1.62 -4.64 17.24
N MET A 171 -2.26 -4.79 18.39
CA MET A 171 -1.62 -5.26 19.60
C MET A 171 -1.83 -6.76 19.75
N PHE A 172 -0.72 -7.49 19.95
CA PHE A 172 -0.77 -8.85 20.43
C PHE A 172 -0.79 -8.85 21.96
N TYR A 173 -1.58 -9.72 22.56
CA TYR A 173 -1.62 -9.88 24.00
C TYR A 173 -1.62 -11.35 24.44
N ASP A 174 -1.05 -11.61 25.61
CA ASP A 174 -1.01 -12.93 26.21
C ASP A 174 -2.35 -13.23 26.88
N LYS A 175 -3.12 -14.16 26.31
CA LYS A 175 -4.43 -14.58 26.84
C LYS A 175 -4.36 -15.29 28.20
N SER A 176 -3.16 -15.67 28.69
CA SER A 176 -2.98 -16.19 30.04
C SER A 176 -2.88 -15.08 31.10
N VAL A 177 -2.66 -13.82 30.66
CA VAL A 177 -2.51 -12.65 31.52
C VAL A 177 -3.71 -11.70 31.39
N TYR A 178 -4.20 -11.50 30.17
CA TYR A 178 -5.24 -10.55 29.81
C TYR A 178 -6.45 -11.23 29.19
N ASP A 179 -7.63 -10.75 29.49
CA ASP A 179 -8.86 -11.06 28.76
C ASP A 179 -9.23 -9.93 27.77
N GLU A 180 -10.31 -10.11 27.03
CA GLU A 180 -10.76 -9.14 26.00
C GLU A 180 -11.23 -7.79 26.58
N GLU A 181 -11.65 -7.77 27.84
CA GLU A 181 -12.05 -6.54 28.52
C GLU A 181 -10.82 -5.76 29.00
N ASP A 182 -9.80 -6.46 29.47
CA ASP A 182 -8.56 -5.85 29.96
C ASP A 182 -7.85 -5.05 28.88
N VAL A 183 -7.81 -5.56 27.65
CA VAL A 183 -7.07 -4.94 26.55
C VAL A 183 -7.76 -3.72 25.95
N LYS A 184 -8.94 -3.38 26.43
CA LYS A 184 -9.65 -2.14 26.06
C LYS A 184 -9.14 -0.90 26.79
N SER A 185 -8.34 -1.07 27.84
CA SER A 185 -7.78 0.02 28.65
C SER A 185 -6.33 -0.24 28.95
N LEU A 186 -5.48 0.72 28.60
CA LEU A 186 -4.06 0.67 28.93
C LEU A 186 -3.83 0.61 30.44
N ASP A 187 -4.58 1.36 31.23
CA ASP A 187 -4.47 1.36 32.71
C ASP A 187 -4.74 -0.03 33.27
N THR A 188 -5.81 -0.68 32.81
CA THR A 188 -6.12 -2.06 33.23
C THR A 188 -5.01 -3.03 32.86
N MET A 189 -4.43 -2.87 31.67
CA MET A 189 -3.31 -3.70 31.23
C MET A 189 -2.07 -3.50 32.09
N LEU A 190 -1.74 -2.26 32.45
CA LEU A 190 -0.59 -1.92 33.29
C LEU A 190 -0.74 -2.42 34.74
N GLU A 191 -1.97 -2.53 35.24
CA GLU A 191 -2.24 -3.13 36.58
C GLU A 191 -1.99 -4.66 36.57
N LYS A 192 -2.24 -5.35 35.46
CA LYS A 192 -2.15 -6.80 35.37
C LYS A 192 -0.80 -7.31 34.87
N GLY A 193 -0.12 -6.54 34.03
CA GLY A 193 1.10 -6.99 33.41
C GLY A 193 1.98 -5.88 32.85
N LYS A 194 2.78 -6.24 31.85
CA LYS A 194 3.68 -5.31 31.16
C LYS A 194 3.19 -5.07 29.74
N VAL A 195 3.18 -3.81 29.34
CA VAL A 195 2.89 -3.38 27.99
C VAL A 195 4.18 -2.84 27.35
N SER A 196 4.45 -3.20 26.12
CA SER A 196 5.61 -2.71 25.36
C SER A 196 5.17 -2.30 23.96
N PHE A 197 5.56 -1.10 23.56
CA PHE A 197 5.35 -0.58 22.21
C PHE A 197 6.41 0.49 21.89
N PRO A 198 6.60 0.87 20.60
CA PRO A 198 7.62 1.84 20.20
C PRO A 198 7.21 3.29 20.55
N LEU A 199 7.50 3.71 21.78
CA LEU A 199 7.16 5.05 22.30
C LEU A 199 7.78 6.22 21.53
N THR A 200 8.85 5.99 20.79
CA THR A 200 9.56 7.03 20.02
C THR A 200 9.14 7.09 18.55
N ASN A 201 8.22 6.24 18.14
CA ASN A 201 7.71 6.22 16.79
C ASN A 201 6.33 6.88 16.74
N SER A 202 6.22 7.97 15.96
CA SER A 202 5.01 8.78 15.84
C SER A 202 3.80 7.99 15.33
N TRP A 203 4.02 7.01 14.46
CA TRP A 203 2.99 6.15 13.92
C TRP A 203 2.22 5.38 15.01
N TYR A 204 2.93 4.83 15.99
CA TYR A 204 2.30 4.08 17.09
C TYR A 204 1.75 5.01 18.18
N ILE A 205 2.49 6.08 18.53
CA ILE A 205 2.08 6.96 19.64
C ILE A 205 0.89 7.86 19.27
N ALA A 206 0.67 8.13 17.98
CA ALA A 206 -0.44 8.96 17.52
C ALA A 206 -1.81 8.46 18.01
N SER A 207 -1.98 7.14 18.16
CA SER A 207 -3.23 6.54 18.65
C SER A 207 -3.64 7.01 20.06
N PHE A 208 -2.67 7.31 20.93
CA PHE A 208 -2.97 7.83 22.28
C PHE A 208 -3.50 9.26 22.21
N TYR A 209 -2.90 10.10 21.37
CA TYR A 209 -3.37 11.47 21.17
C TYR A 209 -4.75 11.51 20.55
N VAL A 210 -4.97 10.74 19.49
CA VAL A 210 -6.28 10.64 18.83
C VAL A 210 -7.32 10.04 19.76
N GLY A 211 -6.97 9.03 20.55
CA GLY A 211 -7.84 8.44 21.58
C GLY A 211 -8.27 9.43 22.65
N ASN A 212 -7.44 10.43 22.96
CA ASN A 212 -7.77 11.54 23.86
C ASN A 212 -8.47 12.72 23.18
N GLY A 213 -8.85 12.58 21.92
CA GLY A 213 -9.61 13.58 21.16
C GLY A 213 -8.76 14.68 20.53
N CYS A 214 -7.46 14.43 20.36
CA CYS A 214 -6.63 15.22 19.46
C CYS A 214 -6.90 14.85 18.00
N THR A 215 -6.59 15.76 17.08
CA THR A 215 -6.85 15.56 15.64
C THR A 215 -5.55 15.60 14.83
N LEU A 216 -5.55 14.88 13.73
CA LEU A 216 -4.58 14.97 12.65
C LEU A 216 -5.32 15.56 11.45
N PHE A 217 -4.85 16.70 10.94
CA PHE A 217 -5.41 17.35 9.75
C PHE A 217 -6.92 17.62 9.85
N GLY A 218 -7.36 18.20 10.99
CA GLY A 218 -8.75 18.53 11.26
C GLY A 218 -9.60 17.35 11.76
N GLU A 219 -10.92 17.52 11.76
CA GLU A 219 -11.87 16.51 12.27
C GLU A 219 -12.03 15.32 11.33
N ASP A 220 -11.89 15.53 10.03
CA ASP A 220 -12.04 14.52 8.98
C ASP A 220 -10.69 13.97 8.46
N GLY A 221 -9.57 14.52 8.93
CA GLY A 221 -8.24 14.08 8.54
C GLY A 221 -7.76 14.59 7.16
N THR A 222 -8.43 15.60 6.58
CA THR A 222 -8.15 16.10 5.23
C THR A 222 -7.74 17.58 5.20
N ASP A 223 -7.82 18.30 6.30
CA ASP A 223 -7.47 19.73 6.41
C ASP A 223 -5.98 19.91 6.75
N GLU A 224 -5.16 20.07 5.72
CA GLU A 224 -3.72 20.28 5.86
C GLU A 224 -3.38 21.58 6.63
N GLU A 225 -4.24 22.63 6.54
CA GLU A 225 -4.03 23.89 7.25
C GLU A 225 -4.24 23.72 8.75
N ALA A 226 -5.13 22.82 9.16
CA ALA A 226 -5.34 22.51 10.58
C ALA A 226 -4.13 21.78 11.20
N GLY A 227 -3.37 21.05 10.39
CA GLY A 227 -2.16 20.36 10.83
C GLY A 227 -2.41 19.35 11.93
N ILE A 228 -1.44 19.26 12.88
CA ILE A 228 -1.46 18.31 13.98
C ILE A 228 -1.83 19.03 15.28
N ASP A 229 -2.95 18.65 15.90
CA ASP A 229 -3.40 19.15 17.22
C ASP A 229 -2.99 18.18 18.34
N PHE A 230 -1.69 17.99 18.54
CA PHE A 230 -1.14 17.17 19.62
C PHE A 230 -0.56 18.05 20.74
N ALA A 231 -1.22 19.16 21.04
CA ALA A 231 -0.82 20.09 22.08
C ALA A 231 -2.00 20.44 23.01
N GLY A 232 -1.67 21.01 24.17
CA GLY A 232 -2.68 21.44 25.12
C GLY A 232 -3.14 20.36 26.11
N GLU A 233 -4.31 20.57 26.74
CA GLU A 233 -4.80 19.71 27.82
C GLU A 233 -5.15 18.30 27.34
N LYS A 234 -5.70 18.16 26.14
CA LYS A 234 -6.03 16.85 25.54
C LYS A 234 -4.80 15.99 25.29
N ALA A 235 -3.70 16.62 24.90
CA ALA A 235 -2.45 15.91 24.61
C ALA A 235 -1.68 15.55 25.90
N ALA A 236 -2.01 16.15 27.02
CA ALA A 236 -1.36 15.94 28.32
C ALA A 236 -2.12 14.94 29.22
N ALA A 237 -3.29 14.54 28.84
CA ALA A 237 -4.11 13.57 29.56
C ALA A 237 -3.70 12.14 29.22
#